data_c54a09535c25001e04aafdae0302a044
#
_entry.id   c54a09535c25001e04aafdae0302a044
#
_cell.length_a   1.000
_cell.length_b   1.000
_cell.length_c   1.000
_cell.angle_alpha   90.00
_cell.angle_beta   90.00
_cell.angle_gamma   90.00
#
_symmetry.space_group_name_H-M   'P 1'
#
loop_
_entity.id
_entity.type
_entity.pdbx_description
1 polymer ?
#
loop_
_entity_poly.entity_id
_entity_poly.type
_entity_poly.pdbx_seq_one_letter_code
_entity_poly.pdbx_strand_id
1 'polypeptide(L)'
;MPDDSVRHNGMMLQQARETTLLLNKPRGYLCSRGDPQGRDTIYNLLPPTFHHLPHIGRLDMDSHGLILLSNSGELSELLSHPKHKIEKEYHVTLNQNFDHNHIERMTRGIKLEDGLAVAVSVKPLSKRRVSVILTQGYKRQVRNMFDAIGYRVKNLERIRIGNLMAHDLMPGKCKILSEVEIKAAMMLNNLPKKTKRKRASKKI
;
A
#
# COMPACT_ATOMS: atom_id res chain seq x y z
N MET A 1 27.46 -19.44 0.67
CA MET A 1 28.83 -19.12 0.24
C MET A 1 28.93 -17.61 0.19
N PRO A 2 29.67 -16.95 1.06
CA PRO A 2 29.52 -15.50 1.20
C PRO A 2 30.64 -14.67 0.55
N ASP A 3 31.41 -15.17 -0.42
CA ASP A 3 32.58 -14.42 -0.93
C ASP A 3 32.77 -14.48 -2.45
N ASP A 4 31.68 -14.35 -3.24
CA ASP A 4 31.85 -14.11 -4.67
C ASP A 4 32.14 -12.62 -4.90
N SER A 5 33.43 -12.28 -4.97
CA SER A 5 33.89 -10.94 -5.37
C SER A 5 33.68 -10.75 -6.87
N VAL A 6 32.61 -10.03 -7.23
CA VAL A 6 32.32 -9.67 -8.63
C VAL A 6 33.16 -8.46 -9.03
N ARG A 7 33.91 -8.56 -10.15
CA ARG A 7 34.66 -7.43 -10.70
C ARG A 7 34.10 -7.04 -12.07
N HIS A 8 34.01 -5.74 -12.31
CA HIS A 8 33.73 -5.18 -13.63
C HIS A 8 34.85 -4.22 -14.02
N ASN A 9 35.47 -4.44 -15.18
CA ASN A 9 36.64 -3.69 -15.66
C ASN A 9 37.80 -3.61 -14.63
N GLY A 10 38.06 -4.71 -13.89
CA GLY A 10 39.09 -4.79 -12.87
C GLY A 10 38.74 -4.16 -11.51
N MET A 11 37.67 -3.39 -11.41
CA MET A 11 37.18 -2.82 -10.15
C MET A 11 36.26 -3.78 -9.43
N MET A 12 36.47 -3.94 -8.11
CA MET A 12 35.60 -4.75 -7.25
C MET A 12 34.25 -4.07 -7.11
N LEU A 13 33.16 -4.76 -7.47
CA LEU A 13 31.83 -4.26 -7.26
C LEU A 13 31.46 -4.47 -5.79
N GLN A 14 31.26 -3.38 -5.06
CA GLN A 14 30.67 -3.44 -3.73
C GLN A 14 29.17 -3.61 -3.84
N GLN A 15 28.60 -4.55 -3.11
CA GLN A 15 27.16 -4.68 -2.99
C GLN A 15 26.60 -3.41 -2.37
N ALA A 16 25.68 -2.75 -3.09
CA ALA A 16 25.04 -1.55 -2.59
C ALA A 16 24.27 -1.90 -1.30
N ARG A 17 24.45 -1.09 -0.25
CA ARG A 17 23.71 -1.26 1.01
C ARG A 17 22.21 -1.25 0.74
N GLU A 18 21.51 -2.27 1.24
CA GLU A 18 20.05 -2.28 1.16
C GLU A 18 19.46 -1.06 1.86
N THR A 19 18.63 -0.34 1.13
CA THR A 19 17.99 0.88 1.61
C THR A 19 16.52 0.83 1.24
N THR A 20 15.67 1.11 2.22
CA THR A 20 14.23 1.18 2.05
C THR A 20 13.69 2.50 2.57
N LEU A 21 12.93 3.20 1.74
CA LEU A 21 12.25 4.44 2.08
C LEU A 21 10.75 4.22 2.17
N LEU A 22 10.12 4.85 3.16
CA LEU A 22 8.69 5.08 3.22
C LEU A 22 8.42 6.53 2.83
N LEU A 23 7.64 6.75 1.78
CA LEU A 23 7.19 8.07 1.32
C LEU A 23 5.69 8.22 1.58
N ASN A 24 5.26 9.33 2.13
CA ASN A 24 3.86 9.75 2.13
C ASN A 24 3.60 10.59 0.87
N LYS A 25 3.15 9.92 -0.19
CA LYS A 25 2.91 10.55 -1.50
C LYS A 25 1.74 11.51 -1.43
N PRO A 26 1.87 12.79 -1.78
CA PRO A 26 0.73 13.69 -1.99
C PRO A 26 0.02 13.39 -3.32
N ARG A 27 -1.13 14.02 -3.55
CA ARG A 27 -1.80 14.01 -4.85
C ARG A 27 -0.99 14.79 -5.88
N GLY A 28 -1.23 14.53 -7.16
CA GLY A 28 -0.61 15.23 -8.27
C GLY A 28 0.70 14.61 -8.78
N TYR A 29 1.28 13.66 -8.05
CA TYR A 29 2.54 13.01 -8.41
C TYR A 29 2.31 11.61 -8.99
N LEU A 30 3.04 11.29 -10.06
CA LEU A 30 3.04 9.97 -10.69
C LEU A 30 4.00 9.01 -9.98
N CYS A 31 3.64 7.74 -9.87
CA CYS A 31 4.55 6.66 -9.49
C CYS A 31 5.29 6.16 -10.74
N SER A 32 6.24 6.97 -11.23
CA SER A 32 7.08 6.68 -12.40
C SER A 32 8.43 7.34 -12.24
N ARG A 33 9.49 6.78 -12.86
CA ARG A 33 10.83 7.39 -12.91
C ARG A 33 10.89 8.64 -13.77
N GLY A 34 10.01 8.75 -14.73
CA GLY A 34 9.88 9.90 -15.61
C GLY A 34 8.50 9.92 -16.25
N ASP A 35 8.16 11.03 -16.85
CA ASP A 35 6.92 11.21 -17.60
C ASP A 35 7.17 12.00 -18.89
N PRO A 36 6.80 11.46 -20.06
CA PRO A 36 6.99 12.15 -21.35
C PRO A 36 6.23 13.46 -21.47
N GLN A 37 5.19 13.67 -20.65
CA GLN A 37 4.39 14.89 -20.62
C GLN A 37 4.90 15.92 -19.59
N GLY A 38 6.03 15.66 -18.93
CA GLY A 38 6.63 16.57 -17.97
C GLY A 38 5.88 16.71 -16.64
N ARG A 39 4.96 15.79 -16.33
CA ARG A 39 4.24 15.80 -15.03
C ARG A 39 5.17 15.38 -13.90
N ASP A 40 4.94 15.93 -12.71
CA ASP A 40 5.69 15.58 -11.52
C ASP A 40 5.58 14.11 -11.15
N THR A 41 6.70 13.53 -10.74
CA THR A 41 6.80 12.15 -10.25
C THR A 41 7.18 12.11 -8.78
N ILE A 42 7.00 10.96 -8.14
CA ILE A 42 7.42 10.77 -6.74
C ILE A 42 8.91 11.03 -6.53
N TYR A 43 9.74 10.95 -7.59
CA TYR A 43 11.16 11.20 -7.49
C TYR A 43 11.49 12.69 -7.32
N ASN A 44 10.61 13.60 -7.76
CA ASN A 44 10.75 15.04 -7.48
C ASN A 44 10.61 15.37 -5.97
N LEU A 45 10.05 14.46 -5.18
CA LEU A 45 9.90 14.59 -3.72
C LEU A 45 11.09 14.03 -2.93
N LEU A 46 11.99 13.29 -3.61
CA LEU A 46 13.09 12.59 -2.96
C LEU A 46 14.40 13.34 -3.09
N PRO A 47 15.28 13.27 -2.09
CA PRO A 47 16.67 13.65 -2.28
C PRO A 47 17.31 12.88 -3.45
N PRO A 48 18.17 13.53 -4.28
CA PRO A 48 18.79 12.90 -5.45
C PRO A 48 19.52 11.59 -5.15
N THR A 49 20.07 11.45 -3.95
CA THR A 49 20.76 10.24 -3.48
C THR A 49 19.88 9.00 -3.47
N PHE A 50 18.55 9.15 -3.46
CA PHE A 50 17.57 8.05 -3.45
C PHE A 50 16.89 7.82 -4.79
N HIS A 51 17.23 8.58 -5.83
CA HIS A 51 16.61 8.41 -7.15
C HIS A 51 16.90 7.06 -7.80
N HIS A 52 17.94 6.35 -7.36
CA HIS A 52 18.24 5.00 -7.83
C HIS A 52 17.26 3.94 -7.31
N LEU A 53 16.54 4.19 -6.21
CA LEU A 53 15.63 3.22 -5.59
C LEU A 53 14.35 3.04 -6.43
N PRO A 54 13.99 1.80 -6.83
CA PRO A 54 12.70 1.53 -7.45
C PRO A 54 11.56 1.64 -6.43
N HIS A 55 10.40 2.13 -6.88
CA HIS A 55 9.19 2.11 -6.06
C HIS A 55 8.54 0.73 -6.06
N ILE A 56 7.99 0.33 -4.92
CA ILE A 56 7.28 -0.95 -4.73
C ILE A 56 5.77 -0.72 -4.84
N GLY A 57 5.17 -1.22 -5.91
CA GLY A 57 3.77 -0.95 -6.24
C GLY A 57 3.53 0.51 -6.66
N ARG A 58 2.27 0.87 -6.81
CA ARG A 58 1.88 2.21 -7.28
C ARG A 58 0.68 2.75 -6.52
N LEU A 59 0.55 4.08 -6.54
CA LEU A 59 -0.66 4.84 -6.28
C LEU A 59 -0.95 5.69 -7.51
N ASP A 60 -2.21 5.85 -7.86
CA ASP A 60 -2.62 6.74 -8.95
C ASP A 60 -2.24 8.19 -8.62
N MET A 61 -2.16 9.04 -9.65
CA MET A 61 -1.82 10.45 -9.50
C MET A 61 -2.79 11.20 -8.56
N ASP A 62 -4.08 10.86 -8.64
CA ASP A 62 -5.16 11.43 -7.82
C ASP A 62 -5.34 10.75 -6.45
N SER A 63 -4.48 9.77 -6.11
CA SER A 63 -4.44 9.07 -4.81
C SER A 63 -3.22 9.50 -4.01
N HIS A 64 -3.30 9.38 -2.70
CA HIS A 64 -2.21 9.76 -1.80
C HIS A 64 -1.97 8.73 -0.69
N GLY A 65 -0.96 8.96 0.15
CA GLY A 65 -0.59 8.10 1.26
C GLY A 65 0.69 7.29 1.01
N LEU A 66 0.84 6.18 1.70
CA LEU A 66 2.08 5.44 1.82
C LEU A 66 2.50 4.73 0.54
N ILE A 67 3.76 4.90 0.16
CA ILE A 67 4.44 4.12 -0.87
C ILE A 67 5.86 3.80 -0.40
N LEU A 68 6.36 2.64 -0.78
CA LEU A 68 7.72 2.18 -0.47
C LEU A 68 8.61 2.29 -1.71
N LEU A 69 9.89 2.60 -1.46
CA LEU A 69 10.96 2.49 -2.46
C LEU A 69 12.09 1.68 -1.82
N SER A 70 12.65 0.72 -2.54
CA SER A 70 13.75 -0.12 -2.03
C SER A 70 14.57 -0.74 -3.14
N ASN A 71 15.86 -0.96 -2.88
CA ASN A 71 16.73 -1.78 -3.70
C ASN A 71 16.78 -3.26 -3.25
N SER A 72 16.01 -3.64 -2.22
CA SER A 72 15.86 -5.05 -1.82
C SER A 72 14.87 -5.76 -2.73
N GLY A 73 15.34 -6.73 -3.52
CA GLY A 73 14.51 -7.55 -4.39
C GLY A 73 13.55 -8.42 -3.61
N GLU A 74 13.99 -8.98 -2.47
CA GLU A 74 13.18 -9.79 -1.58
C GLU A 74 11.98 -9.02 -1.03
N LEU A 75 12.23 -7.81 -0.52
CA LEU A 75 11.16 -6.94 -0.02
C LEU A 75 10.20 -6.53 -1.13
N SER A 76 10.72 -6.24 -2.32
CA SER A 76 9.90 -5.87 -3.48
C SER A 76 8.98 -7.01 -3.90
N GLU A 77 9.50 -8.23 -4.00
CA GLU A 77 8.69 -9.42 -4.30
C GLU A 77 7.62 -9.66 -3.25
N LEU A 78 8.01 -9.65 -1.97
CA LEU A 78 7.10 -9.88 -0.86
C LEU A 78 5.92 -8.91 -0.86
N LEU A 79 6.18 -7.63 -1.03
CA LEU A 79 5.15 -6.58 -0.91
C LEU A 79 4.29 -6.42 -2.18
N SER A 80 4.81 -6.80 -3.35
CA SER A 80 4.11 -6.60 -4.63
C SER A 80 3.43 -7.86 -5.16
N HIS A 81 3.99 -9.05 -4.91
CA HIS A 81 3.47 -10.27 -5.51
C HIS A 81 2.17 -10.75 -4.84
N PRO A 82 1.10 -11.03 -5.61
CA PRO A 82 -0.22 -11.39 -5.07
C PRO A 82 -0.25 -12.62 -4.18
N LYS A 83 0.71 -13.58 -4.36
CA LYS A 83 0.80 -14.80 -3.53
C LYS A 83 0.96 -14.52 -2.04
N HIS A 84 1.62 -13.41 -1.69
CA HIS A 84 1.91 -13.07 -0.29
C HIS A 84 0.74 -12.40 0.44
N LYS A 85 -0.30 -11.98 -0.30
CA LYS A 85 -1.55 -11.42 0.24
C LYS A 85 -1.32 -10.28 1.25
N ILE A 86 -0.33 -9.42 0.97
CA ILE A 86 -0.02 -8.29 1.83
C ILE A 86 -1.20 -7.32 1.87
N GLU A 87 -1.72 -7.11 3.05
CA GLU A 87 -2.83 -6.18 3.26
C GLU A 87 -2.41 -4.73 2.99
N LYS A 88 -3.28 -4.01 2.30
CA LYS A 88 -3.17 -2.56 2.11
C LYS A 88 -4.49 -1.95 2.55
N GLU A 89 -4.43 -1.02 3.48
CA GLU A 89 -5.62 -0.35 4.01
C GLU A 89 -5.75 1.05 3.44
N TYR A 90 -6.95 1.36 3.01
CA TYR A 90 -7.30 2.62 2.38
C TYR A 90 -8.42 3.31 3.15
N HIS A 91 -8.25 4.61 3.40
CA HIS A 91 -9.36 5.48 3.75
C HIS A 91 -9.95 6.11 2.49
N VAL A 92 -11.24 5.90 2.31
CA VAL A 92 -11.99 6.32 1.12
C VAL A 92 -13.04 7.34 1.52
N THR A 93 -13.06 8.51 0.88
CA THR A 93 -14.15 9.49 1.03
C THR A 93 -15.02 9.45 -0.21
N LEU A 94 -16.32 9.30 -0.03
CA LEU A 94 -17.31 9.15 -1.09
C LEU A 94 -18.07 10.46 -1.36
N ASN A 95 -18.71 10.55 -2.52
CA ASN A 95 -19.57 11.66 -2.91
C ASN A 95 -20.88 11.73 -2.12
N GLN A 96 -21.34 10.60 -1.56
CA GLN A 96 -22.61 10.44 -0.85
C GLN A 96 -22.47 9.49 0.34
N ASN A 97 -23.51 9.35 1.15
CA ASN A 97 -23.50 8.47 2.32
C ASN A 97 -23.38 7.02 1.90
N PHE A 98 -22.54 6.27 2.60
CA PHE A 98 -22.31 4.87 2.33
C PHE A 98 -23.42 4.00 2.93
N ASP A 99 -24.03 3.15 2.09
CA ASP A 99 -25.00 2.15 2.52
C ASP A 99 -24.28 0.88 2.99
N HIS A 100 -24.52 0.50 4.23
CA HIS A 100 -23.88 -0.67 4.86
C HIS A 100 -24.25 -1.99 4.18
N ASN A 101 -25.36 -2.06 3.45
CA ASN A 101 -25.77 -3.23 2.66
C ASN A 101 -24.75 -3.58 1.56
N HIS A 102 -23.94 -2.63 1.13
CA HIS A 102 -22.88 -2.87 0.15
C HIS A 102 -21.64 -3.57 0.73
N ILE A 103 -21.48 -3.66 2.06
CA ILE A 103 -20.33 -4.33 2.70
C ILE A 103 -20.23 -5.78 2.22
N GLU A 104 -21.34 -6.50 2.28
CA GLU A 104 -21.37 -7.90 1.89
C GLU A 104 -21.00 -8.09 0.40
N ARG A 105 -21.52 -7.23 -0.47
CA ARG A 105 -21.19 -7.27 -1.91
C ARG A 105 -19.70 -7.04 -2.15
N MET A 106 -19.07 -6.11 -1.43
CA MET A 106 -17.64 -5.82 -1.56
C MET A 106 -16.75 -6.94 -1.02
N THR A 107 -17.19 -7.63 0.04
CA THR A 107 -16.42 -8.73 0.66
C THR A 107 -16.65 -10.07 -0.03
N ARG A 108 -17.80 -10.30 -0.67
CA ARG A 108 -18.02 -11.45 -1.56
C ARG A 108 -17.30 -11.30 -2.89
N GLY A 109 -17.12 -10.07 -3.36
CA GLY A 109 -16.41 -9.72 -4.57
C GLY A 109 -17.27 -9.02 -5.62
N ILE A 110 -16.61 -8.10 -6.31
CA ILE A 110 -17.19 -7.32 -7.42
C ILE A 110 -16.41 -7.68 -8.67
N LYS A 111 -17.12 -8.11 -9.72
CA LYS A 111 -16.50 -8.40 -11.02
C LYS A 111 -16.09 -7.06 -11.67
N LEU A 112 -14.80 -6.89 -11.87
CA LEU A 112 -14.19 -5.79 -12.62
C LEU A 112 -13.60 -6.31 -13.92
N GLU A 113 -13.10 -5.42 -14.78
CA GLU A 113 -12.42 -5.77 -16.02
C GLU A 113 -11.19 -6.67 -15.78
N ASP A 114 -10.37 -6.33 -14.78
CA ASP A 114 -9.15 -7.07 -14.40
C ASP A 114 -9.43 -8.39 -13.66
N GLY A 115 -10.69 -8.67 -13.27
CA GLY A 115 -11.07 -9.88 -12.53
C GLY A 115 -11.98 -9.64 -11.32
N LEU A 116 -12.10 -10.65 -10.45
CA LEU A 116 -12.91 -10.57 -9.25
C LEU A 116 -12.17 -9.81 -8.15
N ALA A 117 -12.62 -8.59 -7.85
CA ALA A 117 -12.09 -7.74 -6.79
C ALA A 117 -12.78 -8.02 -5.46
N VAL A 118 -12.01 -8.47 -4.46
CA VAL A 118 -12.52 -8.87 -3.14
C VAL A 118 -11.89 -7.98 -2.06
N ALA A 119 -12.72 -7.36 -1.24
CA ALA A 119 -12.25 -6.67 -0.05
C ALA A 119 -12.14 -7.66 1.13
N VAL A 120 -10.97 -7.65 1.80
CA VAL A 120 -10.76 -8.42 3.03
C VAL A 120 -11.65 -7.87 4.15
N SER A 121 -11.80 -6.55 4.18
CA SER A 121 -12.63 -5.84 5.15
C SER A 121 -13.13 -4.52 4.59
N VAL A 122 -14.35 -4.16 4.93
CA VAL A 122 -14.95 -2.85 4.67
C VAL A 122 -15.56 -2.36 5.96
N LYS A 123 -15.10 -1.21 6.46
CA LYS A 123 -15.57 -0.64 7.74
C LYS A 123 -15.95 0.82 7.56
N PRO A 124 -17.22 1.19 7.76
CA PRO A 124 -17.62 2.59 7.79
C PRO A 124 -16.89 3.34 8.93
N LEU A 125 -16.32 4.49 8.62
CA LEU A 125 -15.67 5.39 9.57
C LEU A 125 -16.57 6.59 9.90
N SER A 126 -17.35 7.02 8.91
CA SER A 126 -18.41 8.05 9.05
C SER A 126 -19.41 7.89 7.92
N LYS A 127 -20.41 8.78 7.84
CA LYS A 127 -21.45 8.72 6.78
C LYS A 127 -20.87 8.59 5.35
N ARG A 128 -19.73 9.25 5.08
CA ARG A 128 -19.09 9.27 3.74
C ARG A 128 -17.66 8.74 3.72
N ARG A 129 -17.14 8.26 4.84
CA ARG A 129 -15.78 7.71 4.93
C ARG A 129 -15.82 6.22 5.26
N VAL A 130 -15.02 5.45 4.53
CA VAL A 130 -14.95 3.99 4.65
C VAL A 130 -13.49 3.57 4.69
N SER A 131 -13.12 2.67 5.61
CA SER A 131 -11.86 1.93 5.56
C SER A 131 -12.07 0.67 4.73
N VAL A 132 -11.18 0.42 3.78
CA VAL A 132 -11.18 -0.78 2.92
C VAL A 132 -9.81 -1.44 2.99
N ILE A 133 -9.78 -2.74 3.27
CA ILE A 133 -8.55 -3.56 3.27
C ILE A 133 -8.58 -4.49 2.07
N LEU A 134 -7.50 -4.45 1.28
CA LEU A 134 -7.29 -5.30 0.11
C LEU A 134 -5.96 -6.06 0.22
N THR A 135 -5.90 -7.25 -0.38
CA THR A 135 -4.67 -8.00 -0.63
C THR A 135 -4.32 -8.07 -2.12
N GLN A 136 -5.20 -7.60 -2.97
CA GLN A 136 -5.06 -7.51 -4.43
C GLN A 136 -4.59 -6.10 -4.84
N GLY A 137 -4.21 -5.93 -6.12
CA GLY A 137 -3.70 -4.66 -6.64
C GLY A 137 -4.05 -4.42 -8.11
N TYR A 138 -5.31 -4.60 -8.52
CA TYR A 138 -5.78 -4.28 -9.88
C TYR A 138 -5.71 -2.77 -10.15
N LYS A 139 -5.68 -2.42 -11.42
CA LYS A 139 -5.68 -1.01 -11.84
C LYS A 139 -6.90 -0.28 -11.29
N ARG A 140 -6.65 0.80 -10.51
CA ARG A 140 -7.69 1.62 -9.86
C ARG A 140 -8.73 0.82 -9.07
N GLN A 141 -8.34 -0.33 -8.52
CA GLN A 141 -9.26 -1.32 -7.92
C GLN A 141 -10.27 -0.71 -6.96
N VAL A 142 -9.83 0.06 -5.96
CA VAL A 142 -10.73 0.67 -4.95
C VAL A 142 -11.77 1.56 -5.64
N ARG A 143 -11.35 2.42 -6.58
CA ARG A 143 -12.25 3.33 -7.29
C ARG A 143 -13.26 2.56 -8.12
N ASN A 144 -12.80 1.57 -8.87
CA ASN A 144 -13.65 0.74 -9.72
C ASN A 144 -14.66 -0.08 -8.90
N MET A 145 -14.25 -0.58 -7.70
CA MET A 145 -15.16 -1.28 -6.80
C MET A 145 -16.29 -0.36 -6.30
N PHE A 146 -15.98 0.86 -5.91
CA PHE A 146 -17.00 1.82 -5.47
C PHE A 146 -17.88 2.31 -6.63
N ASP A 147 -17.30 2.53 -7.82
CA ASP A 147 -18.04 2.93 -9.02
C ASP A 147 -19.07 1.86 -9.44
N ALA A 148 -18.67 0.59 -9.39
CA ALA A 148 -19.55 -0.55 -9.71
C ALA A 148 -20.76 -0.71 -8.76
N ILE A 149 -20.74 -0.04 -7.61
CA ILE A 149 -21.85 -0.02 -6.64
C ILE A 149 -22.48 1.38 -6.51
N GLY A 150 -22.20 2.28 -7.46
CA GLY A 150 -22.88 3.56 -7.59
C GLY A 150 -22.28 4.72 -6.79
N TYR A 151 -21.00 4.63 -6.35
CA TYR A 151 -20.32 5.72 -5.65
C TYR A 151 -19.16 6.28 -6.47
N ARG A 152 -18.94 7.59 -6.32
CA ARG A 152 -17.74 8.24 -6.82
C ARG A 152 -16.77 8.52 -5.66
N VAL A 153 -15.54 8.00 -5.76
CA VAL A 153 -14.48 8.25 -4.79
C VAL A 153 -13.92 9.66 -4.96
N LYS A 154 -14.08 10.49 -3.93
CA LYS A 154 -13.58 11.89 -3.87
C LYS A 154 -12.16 11.96 -3.31
N ASN A 155 -11.86 11.11 -2.32
CA ASN A 155 -10.53 11.01 -1.73
C ASN A 155 -10.15 9.56 -1.52
N LEU A 156 -8.87 9.22 -1.82
CA LEU A 156 -8.31 7.89 -1.62
C LEU A 156 -6.91 8.02 -1.02
N GLU A 157 -6.77 7.53 0.19
CA GLU A 157 -5.55 7.56 0.96
C GLU A 157 -5.13 6.15 1.37
N ARG A 158 -3.91 5.73 1.04
CA ARG A 158 -3.36 4.49 1.58
C ARG A 158 -2.68 4.76 2.91
N ILE A 159 -3.26 4.29 4.00
CA ILE A 159 -2.80 4.56 5.37
C ILE A 159 -1.93 3.44 5.94
N ARG A 160 -1.98 2.22 5.36
CA ARG A 160 -1.22 1.06 5.85
C ARG A 160 -0.78 0.16 4.70
N ILE A 161 0.42 -0.38 4.83
CA ILE A 161 0.97 -1.46 4.00
C ILE A 161 1.49 -2.52 4.96
N GLY A 162 0.85 -3.70 4.99
CA GLY A 162 1.15 -4.67 6.00
C GLY A 162 0.94 -4.11 7.41
N ASN A 163 1.97 -4.11 8.23
CA ASN A 163 1.97 -3.48 9.55
C ASN A 163 2.57 -2.07 9.55
N LEU A 164 3.07 -1.59 8.40
CA LEU A 164 3.61 -0.23 8.31
C LEU A 164 2.49 0.80 8.27
N MET A 165 2.55 1.73 9.20
CA MET A 165 1.72 2.94 9.24
C MET A 165 2.64 4.16 9.32
N ALA A 166 2.19 5.30 8.82
CA ALA A 166 2.97 6.55 8.88
C ALA A 166 2.30 7.55 9.81
N HIS A 167 2.31 7.28 11.10
CA HIS A 167 1.62 8.12 12.07
C HIS A 167 2.10 9.59 12.04
N ASP A 168 3.40 9.84 11.77
CA ASP A 168 4.01 11.16 11.87
C ASP A 168 4.70 11.63 10.57
N LEU A 169 4.48 10.93 9.45
CA LEU A 169 5.09 11.30 8.19
C LEU A 169 4.20 12.26 7.39
N MET A 170 4.57 13.53 7.35
CA MET A 170 3.83 14.55 6.61
C MET A 170 3.76 14.25 5.10
N PRO A 171 2.69 14.66 4.39
CA PRO A 171 2.60 14.54 2.94
C PRO A 171 3.83 15.15 2.23
N GLY A 172 4.36 14.43 1.24
CA GLY A 172 5.58 14.82 0.50
C GLY A 172 6.89 14.51 1.21
N LYS A 173 6.86 14.00 2.44
CA LYS A 173 8.07 13.62 3.19
C LYS A 173 8.32 12.12 3.10
N CYS A 174 9.61 11.75 3.18
CA CYS A 174 10.05 10.37 3.24
C CYS A 174 10.95 10.14 4.46
N LYS A 175 11.04 8.89 4.88
CA LYS A 175 11.99 8.42 5.90
C LYS A 175 12.64 7.11 5.49
N ILE A 176 13.89 6.90 5.90
CA ILE A 176 14.55 5.61 5.80
C ILE A 176 13.94 4.69 6.86
N LEU A 177 13.56 3.49 6.47
CA LEU A 177 13.09 2.47 7.41
C LEU A 177 14.27 1.72 8.03
N SER A 178 14.20 1.50 9.33
CA SER A 178 15.10 0.60 10.04
C SER A 178 14.79 -0.87 9.70
N GLU A 179 15.74 -1.77 9.95
CA GLU A 179 15.53 -3.21 9.79
C GLU A 179 14.35 -3.73 10.63
N VAL A 180 14.12 -3.16 11.81
CA VAL A 180 13.02 -3.52 12.69
C VAL A 180 11.68 -3.17 12.03
N GLU A 181 11.56 -1.97 11.44
CA GLU A 181 10.35 -1.54 10.72
C GLU A 181 10.12 -2.38 9.46
N ILE A 182 11.19 -2.73 8.74
CA ILE A 182 11.10 -3.61 7.56
C ILE A 182 10.64 -5.00 7.98
N LYS A 183 11.24 -5.59 9.02
CA LYS A 183 10.82 -6.89 9.57
C LYS A 183 9.37 -6.86 10.06
N ALA A 184 8.94 -5.79 10.72
CA ALA A 184 7.55 -5.62 11.12
C ALA A 184 6.59 -5.56 9.92
N ALA A 185 7.01 -4.95 8.81
CA ALA A 185 6.26 -4.98 7.54
C ALA A 185 6.12 -6.39 6.98
N MET A 186 7.15 -7.22 7.13
CA MET A 186 7.22 -8.60 6.62
C MET A 186 6.46 -9.60 7.51
N MET A 187 6.33 -9.38 8.82
CA MET A 187 5.71 -10.31 9.78
C MET A 187 4.16 -10.35 9.68
N LEU A 188 3.62 -10.43 8.52
CA LEU A 188 2.23 -10.10 8.19
C LEU A 188 1.17 -11.13 8.55
N ASN A 189 1.53 -12.33 8.95
CA ASN A 189 0.54 -13.41 9.13
C ASN A 189 0.40 -13.96 10.56
N ASN A 190 1.05 -13.36 11.56
CA ASN A 190 1.03 -13.87 12.93
C ASN A 190 0.38 -12.95 13.97
N LEU A 191 -0.48 -12.01 13.56
CA LEU A 191 -1.33 -11.34 14.55
C LEU A 191 -2.39 -12.34 15.03
N PRO A 192 -2.49 -12.61 16.35
CA PRO A 192 -3.54 -13.47 16.88
C PRO A 192 -4.89 -12.90 16.49
N LYS A 193 -5.70 -13.68 15.77
CA LYS A 193 -7.11 -13.35 15.52
C LYS A 193 -7.71 -13.01 16.87
N LYS A 194 -8.20 -11.77 17.07
CA LYS A 194 -8.88 -11.37 18.29
C LYS A 194 -9.96 -12.41 18.58
N THR A 195 -9.72 -13.27 19.55
CA THR A 195 -10.68 -14.25 20.06
C THR A 195 -11.92 -13.46 20.49
N LYS A 196 -13.05 -13.74 19.85
CA LYS A 196 -14.35 -13.26 20.27
C LYS A 196 -14.51 -13.62 21.74
N ARG A 197 -14.48 -12.63 22.64
CA ARG A 197 -14.86 -12.83 24.04
C ARG A 197 -16.28 -13.40 24.04
N LYS A 198 -16.39 -14.70 24.37
CA LYS A 198 -17.68 -15.30 24.72
C LYS A 198 -18.24 -14.49 25.88
N ARG A 199 -19.35 -13.80 25.65
CA ARG A 199 -20.16 -13.25 26.75
C ARG A 199 -20.61 -14.44 27.58
N ALA A 200 -20.11 -14.54 28.79
CA ALA A 200 -20.63 -15.44 29.78
C ALA A 200 -22.07 -15.00 30.11
N SER A 201 -23.03 -15.80 29.70
CA SER A 201 -24.43 -15.65 30.15
C SER A 201 -24.46 -16.00 31.62
N LYS A 202 -24.62 -14.99 32.48
CA LYS A 202 -25.09 -15.24 33.87
C LYS A 202 -26.52 -15.70 33.75
N LYS A 203 -26.77 -16.97 34.05
CA LYS A 203 -28.11 -17.41 34.48
C LYS A 203 -28.26 -17.01 35.95
N ILE A 204 -29.34 -16.33 36.23
CA ILE A 204 -29.97 -16.22 37.53
C ILE A 204 -31.08 -17.26 37.56
#